data_6709654038fd2b761301d27106365fdf
#
_entry.id   6709654038fd2b761301d27106365fdf
#
_cell.length_a   1.000
_cell.length_b   1.000
_cell.length_c   1.000
_cell.angle_alpha   90.00
_cell.angle_beta   90.00
_cell.angle_gamma   90.00
#
_symmetry.space_group_name_H-M   'P 1'
#
loop_
_entity.id
_entity.type
_entity.pdbx_description
1 polymer ?
#
loop_
_entity_poly.entity_id
_entity_poly.type
_entity_poly.pdbx_seq_one_letter_code
_entity_poly.pdbx_strand_id
1 'polypeptide(L)'
;LPPRVRRQRQMCIRDSHKVVIMTDADVDGSHIRTLLLTFFFKEMRSLIENGNLYIARPPLFKIKRGKEEHYLSDENALQESLIKYGTKDFLFKTALKNEYSGKDLTNMLVKVGEIIDLFNKIPDRYDQKVLEQIAIAGCLNTEKFLDSKEKSKEASNYVAQRINISRPDFDRGWKGEYSKENGFVFRRELRGVEDIINIDNDLLHSQLIENLNKNYSDILQLFESPGSLINLSLIHI
;
A
#
# COMPACT_ATOMS: atom_id res chain seq x y z
N LEU A 1 -0.48 40.71 38.16
CA LEU A 1 0.76 40.10 38.67
C LEU A 1 1.86 41.15 38.67
N PRO A 2 2.67 41.29 39.74
CA PRO A 2 3.75 42.26 39.76
C PRO A 2 4.75 42.04 38.65
N PRO A 3 5.31 43.06 38.02
CA PRO A 3 6.16 42.99 36.85
C PRO A 3 7.40 42.09 37.00
N ARG A 4 7.86 41.82 38.21
CA ARG A 4 8.96 40.89 38.51
C ARG A 4 8.64 39.43 38.20
N VAL A 5 7.40 38.97 38.44
CA VAL A 5 6.98 37.58 38.22
C VAL A 5 6.84 37.29 36.71
N ARG A 6 6.45 38.31 35.92
CA ARG A 6 6.37 38.20 34.47
C ARG A 6 7.76 38.10 33.81
N ARG A 7 8.75 38.83 34.32
CA ARG A 7 10.14 38.74 33.87
C ARG A 7 10.78 37.40 34.22
N GLN A 8 10.52 36.86 35.40
CA GLN A 8 11.04 35.54 35.80
C GLN A 8 10.48 34.40 34.93
N ARG A 9 9.19 34.43 34.59
CA ARG A 9 8.63 33.41 33.67
C ARG A 9 9.21 33.48 32.25
N GLN A 10 9.45 34.67 31.73
CA GLN A 10 10.11 34.83 30.43
C GLN A 10 11.59 34.43 30.49
N MET A 11 12.28 34.67 31.58
CA MET A 11 13.67 34.29 31.79
C MET A 11 13.83 32.77 31.87
N CYS A 12 12.95 32.06 32.57
CA CYS A 12 12.98 30.60 32.66
C CYS A 12 12.79 29.91 31.31
N ILE A 13 11.97 30.46 30.39
CA ILE A 13 11.80 29.92 29.06
C ILE A 13 13.03 30.18 28.19
N ARG A 14 13.66 31.34 28.30
CA ARG A 14 14.88 31.68 27.55
C ARG A 14 16.11 30.86 27.96
N ASP A 15 16.20 30.49 29.24
CA ASP A 15 17.33 29.72 29.77
C ASP A 15 17.11 28.20 29.70
N SER A 16 15.95 27.76 29.21
CA SER A 16 15.65 26.32 29.06
C SER A 16 16.48 25.74 27.93
N HIS A 17 17.26 24.69 28.22
CA HIS A 17 18.03 23.98 27.20
C HIS A 17 17.15 23.23 26.17
N LYS A 18 15.94 22.88 26.58
CA LYS A 18 14.99 22.16 25.70
C LYS A 18 13.56 22.56 26.04
N VAL A 19 12.83 22.94 25.00
CA VAL A 19 11.38 23.16 25.05
C VAL A 19 10.71 22.07 24.21
N VAL A 20 9.80 21.30 24.79
CA VAL A 20 9.10 20.22 24.11
C VAL A 20 7.63 20.58 23.97
N ILE A 21 7.14 20.72 22.75
CA ILE A 21 5.72 20.86 22.44
C ILE A 21 5.11 19.46 22.49
N MET A 22 4.13 19.26 23.36
CA MET A 22 3.41 18.00 23.50
C MET A 22 1.91 18.25 23.31
N THR A 23 1.34 17.70 22.26
CA THR A 23 -0.08 17.80 21.93
C THR A 23 -0.63 16.42 21.61
N ASP A 24 -1.93 16.24 21.73
CA ASP A 24 -2.59 15.00 21.34
C ASP A 24 -2.43 14.71 19.84
N ALA A 25 -2.62 13.45 19.44
CA ALA A 25 -2.49 13.00 18.05
C ALA A 25 -3.78 13.20 17.23
N ASP A 26 -4.64 14.11 17.62
CA ASP A 26 -5.87 14.46 16.96
C ASP A 26 -5.77 15.74 16.11
N VAL A 27 -6.87 16.13 15.48
CA VAL A 27 -6.95 17.32 14.62
C VAL A 27 -6.73 18.60 15.45
N ASP A 28 -7.32 18.67 16.64
CA ASP A 28 -7.22 19.83 17.54
C ASP A 28 -5.79 19.98 18.07
N GLY A 29 -5.15 18.88 18.46
CA GLY A 29 -3.74 18.86 18.84
C GLY A 29 -2.80 19.31 17.73
N SER A 30 -3.10 18.97 16.48
CA SER A 30 -2.36 19.44 15.30
C SER A 30 -2.50 20.95 15.11
N HIS A 31 -3.70 21.50 15.30
CA HIS A 31 -3.97 22.93 15.22
C HIS A 31 -3.24 23.70 16.35
N ILE A 32 -3.32 23.22 17.59
CA ILE A 32 -2.59 23.80 18.73
C ILE A 32 -1.09 23.81 18.49
N ARG A 33 -0.54 22.71 17.95
CA ARG A 33 0.88 22.59 17.59
C ARG A 33 1.30 23.67 16.58
N THR A 34 0.49 23.87 15.54
CA THR A 34 0.75 24.89 14.52
C THR A 34 0.76 26.29 15.09
N LEU A 35 -0.19 26.60 15.99
CA LEU A 35 -0.23 27.90 16.66
C LEU A 35 0.98 28.11 17.57
N LEU A 36 1.39 27.10 18.35
CA LEU A 36 2.58 27.17 19.20
C LEU A 36 3.86 27.33 18.38
N LEU A 37 4.01 26.59 17.28
CA LEU A 37 5.16 26.75 16.36
C LEU A 37 5.21 28.15 15.77
N THR A 38 4.07 28.71 15.38
CA THR A 38 3.99 30.09 14.87
C THR A 38 4.39 31.10 15.94
N PHE A 39 3.96 30.89 17.18
CA PHE A 39 4.35 31.72 18.33
C PHE A 39 5.87 31.65 18.55
N PHE A 40 6.47 30.46 18.65
CA PHE A 40 7.91 30.32 18.86
C PHE A 40 8.71 30.88 17.70
N PHE A 41 8.24 30.76 16.45
CA PHE A 41 8.89 31.31 15.29
C PHE A 41 8.91 32.85 15.29
N LYS A 42 7.80 33.48 15.71
CA LYS A 42 7.68 34.95 15.75
C LYS A 42 8.37 35.58 16.98
N GLU A 43 8.19 34.99 18.15
CA GLU A 43 8.57 35.63 19.41
C GLU A 43 9.86 35.08 20.00
N MET A 44 10.26 33.83 19.65
CA MET A 44 11.39 33.15 20.26
C MET A 44 12.23 32.38 19.23
N ARG A 45 12.54 33.03 18.13
CA ARG A 45 13.24 32.45 16.99
C ARG A 45 14.59 31.80 17.35
N SER A 46 15.30 32.39 18.33
CA SER A 46 16.57 31.87 18.83
C SER A 46 16.47 30.44 19.41
N LEU A 47 15.30 30.03 19.96
CA LEU A 47 15.11 28.66 20.43
C LEU A 47 15.08 27.65 19.28
N ILE A 48 14.56 28.06 18.13
CA ILE A 48 14.52 27.25 16.91
C ILE A 48 15.90 27.16 16.30
N GLU A 49 16.58 28.31 16.12
CA GLU A 49 17.90 28.41 15.50
C GLU A 49 18.98 27.65 16.30
N ASN A 50 18.86 27.64 17.63
CA ASN A 50 19.76 26.88 18.53
C ASN A 50 19.38 25.39 18.66
N GLY A 51 18.33 24.91 17.97
CA GLY A 51 17.88 23.52 18.06
C GLY A 51 17.31 23.13 19.43
N ASN A 52 16.79 24.08 20.20
CA ASN A 52 16.26 23.86 21.56
C ASN A 52 14.75 23.58 21.58
N LEU A 53 14.06 23.70 20.44
CA LEU A 53 12.64 23.41 20.32
C LEU A 53 12.42 22.00 19.76
N TYR A 54 11.67 21.18 20.48
CA TYR A 54 11.34 19.80 20.14
C TYR A 54 9.83 19.61 20.04
N ILE A 55 9.41 18.66 19.21
CA ILE A 55 8.01 18.25 19.12
C ILE A 55 7.93 16.79 19.60
N ALA A 56 7.13 16.55 20.63
CA ALA A 56 6.81 15.19 21.04
C ALA A 56 5.90 14.54 20.00
N ARG A 57 6.23 13.33 19.60
CA ARG A 57 5.41 12.52 18.67
C ARG A 57 4.63 11.50 19.48
N PRO A 58 3.36 11.76 19.82
CA PRO A 58 2.56 10.81 20.55
C PRO A 58 2.30 9.55 19.70
N PRO A 59 2.17 8.37 20.32
CA PRO A 59 1.75 7.17 19.60
C PRO A 59 0.30 7.32 19.13
N LEU A 60 0.02 6.87 17.91
CA LEU A 60 -1.32 6.93 17.32
C LEU A 60 -2.20 5.77 17.80
N PHE A 61 -1.61 4.60 18.05
CA PHE A 61 -2.34 3.39 18.37
C PHE A 61 -1.78 2.71 19.62
N LYS A 62 -2.67 2.00 20.32
CA LYS A 62 -2.33 1.10 21.42
C LYS A 62 -2.96 -0.27 21.14
N ILE A 63 -2.13 -1.29 21.06
CA ILE A 63 -2.59 -2.69 20.97
C ILE A 63 -2.47 -3.32 22.35
N LYS A 64 -3.54 -3.99 22.79
CA LYS A 64 -3.57 -4.80 24.01
C LYS A 64 -3.90 -6.24 23.66
N ARG A 65 -3.02 -7.16 24.06
CA ARG A 65 -3.24 -8.60 23.91
C ARG A 65 -2.96 -9.31 25.25
N GLY A 66 -4.03 -9.70 25.92
CA GLY A 66 -3.91 -10.27 27.26
C GLY A 66 -3.32 -9.25 28.25
N LYS A 67 -2.12 -9.53 28.76
CA LYS A 67 -1.39 -8.64 29.68
C LYS A 67 -0.37 -7.74 28.99
N GLU A 68 -0.09 -7.96 27.72
CA GLU A 68 0.88 -7.17 26.96
C GLU A 68 0.19 -5.97 26.30
N GLU A 69 0.83 -4.80 26.42
CA GLU A 69 0.39 -3.55 25.82
C GLU A 69 1.55 -2.96 25.00
N HIS A 70 1.28 -2.63 23.73
CA HIS A 70 2.24 -2.01 22.83
C HIS A 70 1.68 -0.72 22.26
N TYR A 71 2.50 0.33 22.26
CA TYR A 71 2.19 1.60 21.63
C TYR A 71 2.84 1.66 20.24
N LEU A 72 2.07 2.12 19.26
CA LEU A 72 2.49 2.16 17.86
C LEU A 72 2.44 3.59 17.34
N SER A 73 3.48 3.97 16.61
CA SER A 73 3.70 5.35 16.15
C SER A 73 2.86 5.74 14.95
N ASP A 74 2.50 4.77 14.11
CA ASP A 74 1.88 4.99 12.81
C ASP A 74 1.05 3.78 12.36
N GLU A 75 0.35 3.96 11.24
CA GLU A 75 -0.55 2.97 10.66
C GLU A 75 0.21 1.75 10.10
N ASN A 76 1.42 1.96 9.58
CA ASN A 76 2.25 0.86 9.08
C ASN A 76 2.67 -0.08 10.22
N ALA A 77 3.08 0.48 11.37
CA ALA A 77 3.39 -0.30 12.56
C ALA A 77 2.17 -1.06 13.09
N LEU A 78 0.97 -0.48 12.96
CA LEU A 78 -0.28 -1.17 13.28
C LEU A 78 -0.51 -2.35 12.35
N GLN A 79 -0.41 -2.15 11.04
CA GLN A 79 -0.58 -3.19 10.03
C GLN A 79 0.39 -4.35 10.22
N GLU A 80 1.68 -4.06 10.39
CA GLU A 80 2.70 -5.08 10.66
C GLU A 80 2.39 -5.88 11.93
N SER A 81 1.96 -5.19 12.99
CA SER A 81 1.60 -5.84 14.25
C SER A 81 0.37 -6.74 14.10
N LEU A 82 -0.66 -6.28 13.38
CA LEU A 82 -1.87 -7.07 13.10
C LEU A 82 -1.54 -8.30 12.26
N ILE A 83 -0.72 -8.17 11.21
CA ILE A 83 -0.26 -9.29 10.39
C ILE A 83 0.52 -10.29 11.26
N LYS A 84 1.49 -9.82 12.04
CA LYS A 84 2.31 -10.65 12.93
C LYS A 84 1.49 -11.44 13.93
N TYR A 85 0.48 -10.80 14.54
CA TYR A 85 -0.38 -11.46 15.51
C TYR A 85 -1.42 -12.39 14.86
N GLY A 86 -1.92 -12.01 13.68
CA GLY A 86 -2.89 -12.79 12.92
C GLY A 86 -2.30 -14.04 12.29
N THR A 87 -1.00 -14.03 11.95
CA THR A 87 -0.34 -15.13 11.22
C THR A 87 0.42 -16.11 12.12
N LYS A 88 0.45 -15.87 13.45
CA LYS A 88 1.29 -16.63 14.39
C LYS A 88 1.09 -18.15 14.30
N ASP A 89 -0.15 -18.58 14.10
CA ASP A 89 -0.54 -19.99 14.12
C ASP A 89 -0.95 -20.49 12.72
N PHE A 90 -0.49 -19.81 11.65
CA PHE A 90 -0.83 -20.17 10.29
C PHE A 90 0.39 -20.57 9.46
N LEU A 91 0.16 -21.52 8.54
CA LEU A 91 1.06 -21.94 7.48
C LEU A 91 0.40 -21.66 6.13
N PHE A 92 1.06 -20.93 5.27
CA PHE A 92 0.61 -20.73 3.90
C PHE A 92 1.41 -21.60 2.95
N LYS A 93 0.70 -22.40 2.14
CA LYS A 93 1.27 -23.24 1.08
C LYS A 93 0.89 -22.68 -0.28
N THR A 94 1.87 -22.36 -1.10
CA THR A 94 1.63 -22.00 -2.50
C THR A 94 1.41 -23.25 -3.35
N ALA A 95 0.84 -23.10 -4.54
CA ALA A 95 0.69 -24.20 -5.49
C ALA A 95 2.04 -24.81 -5.92
N LEU A 96 3.12 -24.03 -5.90
CA LEU A 96 4.50 -24.47 -6.14
C LEU A 96 5.10 -25.26 -4.95
N LYS A 97 4.28 -25.57 -3.92
CA LYS A 97 4.67 -26.26 -2.68
C LYS A 97 5.65 -25.51 -1.79
N ASN A 98 5.84 -24.22 -2.00
CA ASN A 98 6.57 -23.38 -1.06
C ASN A 98 5.71 -23.18 0.19
N GLU A 99 6.33 -23.30 1.37
CA GLU A 99 5.67 -23.15 2.67
C GLU A 99 6.20 -21.90 3.37
N TYR A 100 5.29 -21.03 3.79
CA TYR A 100 5.60 -19.82 4.53
C TYR A 100 4.95 -19.87 5.91
N SER A 101 5.73 -19.63 6.96
CA SER A 101 5.24 -19.59 8.34
C SER A 101 6.00 -18.52 9.16
N GLY A 102 5.44 -18.12 10.29
CA GLY A 102 6.07 -17.21 11.23
C GLY A 102 6.53 -15.89 10.55
N LYS A 103 7.85 -15.60 10.62
CA LYS A 103 8.42 -14.37 10.06
C LYS A 103 8.36 -14.32 8.54
N ASP A 104 8.55 -15.43 7.87
CA ASP A 104 8.54 -15.48 6.40
C ASP A 104 7.13 -15.19 5.87
N LEU A 105 6.10 -15.75 6.52
CA LEU A 105 4.72 -15.45 6.21
C LEU A 105 4.39 -13.97 6.49
N THR A 106 4.86 -13.41 7.59
CA THR A 106 4.68 -11.99 7.91
C THR A 106 5.30 -11.09 6.85
N ASN A 107 6.57 -11.34 6.48
CA ASN A 107 7.27 -10.56 5.45
C ASN A 107 6.58 -10.67 4.08
N MET A 108 6.11 -11.86 3.73
CA MET A 108 5.37 -12.09 2.50
C MET A 108 4.07 -11.26 2.48
N LEU A 109 3.30 -11.27 3.57
CA LEU A 109 2.04 -10.54 3.65
C LEU A 109 2.22 -9.02 3.69
N VAL A 110 3.31 -8.51 4.28
CA VAL A 110 3.66 -7.09 4.18
C VAL A 110 3.90 -6.71 2.72
N LYS A 111 4.67 -7.48 1.97
CA LYS A 111 4.88 -7.23 0.53
C LYS A 111 3.58 -7.30 -0.29
N VAL A 112 2.70 -8.28 0.03
CA VAL A 112 1.38 -8.36 -0.60
C VAL A 112 0.56 -7.10 -0.32
N GLY A 113 0.60 -6.59 0.92
CA GLY A 113 -0.04 -5.33 1.30
C GLY A 113 0.46 -4.16 0.45
N GLU A 114 1.78 -4.02 0.30
CA GLU A 114 2.38 -2.97 -0.54
C GLU A 114 1.92 -3.06 -2.01
N ILE A 115 1.81 -4.27 -2.55
CA ILE A 115 1.33 -4.50 -3.93
C ILE A 115 -0.16 -4.11 -4.04
N ILE A 116 -0.99 -4.51 -3.08
CA ILE A 116 -2.42 -4.15 -3.03
C ILE A 116 -2.58 -2.63 -2.95
N ASP A 117 -1.77 -1.97 -2.13
CA ASP A 117 -1.80 -0.50 -2.00
C ASP A 117 -1.42 0.21 -3.30
N LEU A 118 -0.52 -0.37 -4.11
CA LEU A 118 -0.22 0.13 -5.44
C LEU A 118 -1.42 -0.02 -6.38
N PHE A 119 -2.12 -1.16 -6.35
CA PHE A 119 -3.35 -1.36 -7.12
C PHE A 119 -4.47 -0.39 -6.70
N ASN A 120 -4.63 -0.16 -5.40
CA ASN A 120 -5.64 0.76 -4.86
C ASN A 120 -5.39 2.25 -5.25
N LYS A 121 -4.18 2.61 -5.64
CA LYS A 121 -3.83 3.96 -6.15
C LYS A 121 -4.18 4.15 -7.62
N ILE A 122 -4.54 3.07 -8.32
CA ILE A 122 -4.96 3.15 -9.72
C ILE A 122 -6.35 3.77 -9.78
N PRO A 123 -6.61 4.74 -10.69
CA PRO A 123 -7.91 5.37 -10.81
C PRO A 123 -9.03 4.36 -11.09
N ASP A 124 -10.20 4.56 -10.48
CA ASP A 124 -11.38 3.67 -10.57
C ASP A 124 -11.95 3.51 -11.99
N ARG A 125 -11.54 4.36 -12.94
CA ARG A 125 -11.91 4.23 -14.35
C ARG A 125 -11.36 2.98 -15.02
N TYR A 126 -10.33 2.35 -14.42
CA TYR A 126 -9.72 1.13 -14.93
C TYR A 126 -10.21 -0.10 -14.15
N ASP A 127 -10.46 -1.19 -14.85
CA ASP A 127 -10.83 -2.46 -14.23
C ASP A 127 -9.61 -3.08 -13.54
N GLN A 128 -9.58 -2.99 -12.19
CA GLN A 128 -8.47 -3.49 -11.38
C GLN A 128 -8.24 -4.99 -11.58
N LYS A 129 -9.30 -5.79 -11.74
CA LYS A 129 -9.18 -7.24 -11.97
C LYS A 129 -8.50 -7.55 -13.30
N VAL A 130 -8.74 -6.75 -14.33
CA VAL A 130 -8.06 -6.88 -15.61
C VAL A 130 -6.58 -6.52 -15.47
N LEU A 131 -6.27 -5.45 -14.75
CA LEU A 131 -4.88 -5.05 -14.47
C LEU A 131 -4.12 -6.09 -13.66
N GLU A 132 -4.76 -6.73 -12.68
CA GLU A 132 -4.18 -7.87 -11.96
C GLU A 132 -3.81 -9.01 -12.93
N GLN A 133 -4.69 -9.34 -13.89
CA GLN A 133 -4.38 -10.39 -14.87
C GLN A 133 -3.26 -10.00 -15.83
N ILE A 134 -3.17 -8.71 -16.21
CA ILE A 134 -2.05 -8.17 -17.00
C ILE A 134 -0.74 -8.28 -16.21
N ALA A 135 -0.77 -7.93 -14.92
CA ALA A 135 0.37 -8.02 -14.02
C ALA A 135 0.85 -9.47 -13.86
N ILE A 136 -0.06 -10.39 -13.55
CA ILE A 136 0.25 -11.82 -13.38
C ILE A 136 0.75 -12.44 -14.70
N ALA A 137 0.24 -11.98 -15.85
CA ALA A 137 0.72 -12.42 -17.17
C ALA A 137 2.10 -11.86 -17.53
N GLY A 138 2.67 -10.94 -16.73
CA GLY A 138 3.95 -10.29 -17.03
C GLY A 138 3.89 -9.29 -18.17
N CYS A 139 2.69 -8.82 -18.49
CA CYS A 139 2.43 -7.94 -19.62
C CYS A 139 2.42 -6.44 -19.23
N LEU A 140 2.84 -6.09 -17.99
CA LEU A 140 2.98 -4.68 -17.59
C LEU A 140 4.12 -3.98 -18.33
N ASN A 141 5.20 -4.70 -18.64
CA ASN A 141 6.29 -4.16 -19.46
C ASN A 141 5.99 -4.40 -20.94
N THR A 142 5.40 -3.39 -21.57
CA THR A 142 4.99 -3.45 -22.97
C THR A 142 6.16 -3.47 -23.96
N GLU A 143 7.36 -2.99 -23.57
CA GLU A 143 8.56 -2.98 -24.42
C GLU A 143 8.93 -4.37 -24.92
N LYS A 144 8.63 -5.42 -24.14
CA LYS A 144 8.97 -6.81 -24.48
C LYS A 144 8.25 -7.35 -25.71
N PHE A 145 7.11 -6.76 -26.11
CA PHE A 145 6.29 -7.24 -27.22
C PHE A 145 5.89 -6.15 -28.24
N LEU A 146 6.38 -4.91 -28.04
CA LEU A 146 6.14 -3.79 -28.96
C LEU A 146 6.70 -4.01 -30.38
N ASP A 147 7.76 -4.81 -30.51
CA ASP A 147 8.49 -4.99 -31.77
C ASP A 147 7.86 -6.01 -32.70
N SER A 148 6.91 -6.82 -32.25
CA SER A 148 6.26 -7.86 -33.04
C SER A 148 4.74 -7.88 -32.85
N LYS A 149 3.99 -7.73 -33.95
CA LYS A 149 2.52 -7.87 -33.94
C LYS A 149 2.07 -9.25 -33.45
N GLU A 150 2.84 -10.29 -33.72
CA GLU A 150 2.54 -11.66 -33.28
C GLU A 150 2.65 -11.78 -31.75
N LYS A 151 3.74 -11.29 -31.18
CA LYS A 151 3.93 -11.29 -29.71
C LYS A 151 2.88 -10.44 -28.99
N SER A 152 2.52 -9.29 -29.56
CA SER A 152 1.45 -8.44 -29.01
C SER A 152 0.10 -9.16 -29.00
N LYS A 153 -0.20 -9.91 -30.07
CA LYS A 153 -1.43 -10.70 -30.17
C LYS A 153 -1.42 -11.91 -29.22
N GLU A 154 -0.29 -12.59 -29.10
CA GLU A 154 -0.13 -13.68 -28.13
C GLU A 154 -0.31 -13.19 -26.70
N ALA A 155 0.35 -12.08 -26.33
CA ALA A 155 0.24 -11.49 -25.01
C ALA A 155 -1.21 -11.10 -24.69
N SER A 156 -1.89 -10.39 -25.60
CA SER A 156 -3.28 -9.95 -25.38
C SER A 156 -4.25 -11.13 -25.31
N ASN A 157 -4.06 -12.18 -26.11
CA ASN A 157 -4.85 -13.40 -26.05
C ASN A 157 -4.62 -14.17 -24.74
N TYR A 158 -3.38 -14.25 -24.28
CA TYR A 158 -3.05 -14.88 -23.01
C TYR A 158 -3.72 -14.16 -21.82
N VAL A 159 -3.65 -12.83 -21.80
CA VAL A 159 -4.35 -12.03 -20.80
C VAL A 159 -5.87 -12.24 -20.88
N ALA A 160 -6.46 -12.25 -22.08
CA ALA A 160 -7.90 -12.50 -22.27
C ALA A 160 -8.32 -13.88 -21.75
N GLN A 161 -7.50 -14.93 -21.96
CA GLN A 161 -7.75 -16.26 -21.40
C GLN A 161 -7.74 -16.23 -19.87
N ARG A 162 -6.79 -15.54 -19.26
CA ARG A 162 -6.72 -15.38 -17.80
C ARG A 162 -7.93 -14.63 -17.25
N ILE A 163 -8.36 -13.55 -17.91
CA ILE A 163 -9.59 -12.82 -17.55
C ILE A 163 -10.79 -13.76 -17.58
N ASN A 164 -10.93 -14.58 -18.61
CA ASN A 164 -12.03 -15.53 -18.75
C ASN A 164 -12.00 -16.62 -17.67
N ILE A 165 -10.82 -17.07 -17.23
CA ILE A 165 -10.68 -18.05 -16.15
C ILE A 165 -11.03 -17.41 -14.79
N SER A 166 -10.63 -16.15 -14.56
CA SER A 166 -10.84 -15.45 -13.27
C SER A 166 -12.29 -14.99 -13.05
N ARG A 167 -13.09 -14.93 -14.13
CA ARG A 167 -14.47 -14.46 -14.10
C ARG A 167 -15.49 -15.61 -14.09
N PRO A 168 -16.67 -15.41 -13.48
CA PRO A 168 -17.74 -16.41 -13.50
C PRO A 168 -18.24 -16.63 -14.94
N ASP A 169 -18.89 -17.78 -15.18
CA ASP A 169 -19.29 -18.24 -16.54
C ASP A 169 -20.13 -17.22 -17.32
N PHE A 170 -21.00 -16.50 -16.63
CA PHE A 170 -21.84 -15.45 -17.26
C PHE A 170 -21.06 -14.19 -17.67
N ASP A 171 -19.83 -14.03 -17.18
CA ASP A 171 -18.96 -12.87 -17.45
C ASP A 171 -17.74 -13.22 -18.32
N ARG A 172 -17.79 -14.34 -19.02
CA ARG A 172 -16.74 -14.83 -19.95
C ARG A 172 -16.99 -14.39 -21.40
N GLY A 173 -16.04 -14.66 -22.27
CA GLY A 173 -16.10 -14.36 -23.70
C GLY A 173 -15.24 -13.18 -24.12
N TRP A 174 -14.36 -12.73 -23.24
CA TRP A 174 -13.43 -11.63 -23.50
C TRP A 174 -12.38 -12.02 -24.54
N LYS A 175 -12.18 -11.15 -25.51
CA LYS A 175 -11.10 -11.20 -26.51
C LYS A 175 -10.22 -9.97 -26.34
N GLY A 176 -8.91 -10.15 -26.40
CA GLY A 176 -7.94 -9.07 -26.15
C GLY A 176 -7.20 -8.68 -27.42
N GLU A 177 -6.97 -7.39 -27.58
CA GLU A 177 -6.09 -6.81 -28.58
C GLU A 177 -5.15 -5.81 -27.88
N TYR A 178 -3.93 -5.72 -28.40
CA TYR A 178 -2.97 -4.70 -27.97
C TYR A 178 -2.51 -3.89 -29.16
N SER A 179 -2.51 -2.57 -29.01
CA SER A 179 -1.95 -1.66 -30.03
C SER A 179 -1.09 -0.58 -29.38
N LYS A 180 -0.11 -0.08 -30.14
CA LYS A 180 0.77 1.03 -29.68
C LYS A 180 0.01 2.32 -29.39
N GLU A 181 -1.16 2.52 -30.00
CA GLU A 181 -1.95 3.73 -29.84
C GLU A 181 -2.91 3.66 -28.67
N ASN A 182 -3.57 2.51 -28.49
CA ASN A 182 -4.68 2.36 -27.54
C ASN A 182 -4.35 1.54 -26.28
N GLY A 183 -3.18 0.88 -26.25
CA GLY A 183 -2.85 -0.05 -25.17
C GLY A 183 -3.60 -1.39 -25.31
N PHE A 184 -4.03 -1.97 -24.19
CA PHE A 184 -4.84 -3.18 -24.17
C PHE A 184 -6.32 -2.83 -24.24
N VAL A 185 -7.01 -3.46 -25.21
CA VAL A 185 -8.46 -3.37 -25.39
C VAL A 185 -9.05 -4.75 -25.31
N PHE A 186 -9.93 -4.99 -24.36
CA PHE A 186 -10.66 -6.24 -24.22
C PHE A 186 -12.12 -6.01 -24.58
N ARG A 187 -12.64 -6.85 -25.46
CA ARG A 187 -14.02 -6.76 -25.98
C ARG A 187 -14.76 -8.05 -25.73
N ARG A 188 -16.03 -7.92 -25.42
CA ARG A 188 -16.97 -9.02 -25.29
C ARG A 188 -18.32 -8.61 -25.84
N GLU A 189 -18.99 -9.53 -26.51
CA GLU A 189 -20.37 -9.35 -26.94
C GLU A 189 -21.28 -10.21 -26.06
N LEU A 190 -22.23 -9.58 -25.38
CA LEU A 190 -23.22 -10.25 -24.56
C LEU A 190 -24.63 -9.77 -24.95
N ARG A 191 -25.46 -10.70 -25.44
CA ARG A 191 -26.85 -10.41 -25.84
C ARG A 191 -26.98 -9.24 -26.83
N GLY A 192 -26.04 -9.12 -27.77
CA GLY A 192 -26.02 -8.06 -28.77
C GLY A 192 -25.51 -6.70 -28.27
N VAL A 193 -24.98 -6.64 -27.04
CA VAL A 193 -24.31 -5.46 -26.49
C VAL A 193 -22.81 -5.73 -26.40
N GLU A 194 -22.00 -4.81 -26.91
CA GLU A 194 -20.54 -4.88 -26.82
C GLU A 194 -20.07 -4.21 -25.53
N ASP A 195 -19.39 -5.00 -24.68
CA ASP A 195 -18.69 -4.50 -23.49
C ASP A 195 -17.21 -4.29 -23.84
N ILE A 196 -16.64 -3.15 -23.48
CA ILE A 196 -15.26 -2.80 -23.78
C ILE A 196 -14.54 -2.39 -22.48
N ILE A 197 -13.37 -3.00 -22.23
CA ILE A 197 -12.45 -2.59 -21.19
C ILE A 197 -11.18 -2.09 -21.87
N ASN A 198 -10.80 -0.85 -21.56
CA ASN A 198 -9.62 -0.21 -22.15
C ASN A 198 -8.59 0.09 -21.07
N ILE A 199 -7.36 -0.36 -21.28
CA ILE A 199 -6.19 -0.05 -20.44
C ILE A 199 -5.21 0.71 -21.35
N ASP A 200 -5.27 2.03 -21.27
CA ASP A 200 -4.53 2.93 -22.15
C ASP A 200 -3.02 2.96 -21.85
N ASN A 201 -2.28 3.49 -22.81
CA ASN A 201 -0.83 3.61 -22.70
C ASN A 201 -0.40 4.64 -21.63
N ASP A 202 -1.22 5.62 -21.33
CA ASP A 202 -0.91 6.62 -20.30
C ASP A 202 -0.80 5.94 -18.94
N LEU A 203 -1.70 5.00 -18.64
CA LEU A 203 -1.59 4.18 -17.45
C LEU A 203 -0.38 3.24 -17.53
N LEU A 204 -0.20 2.50 -18.65
CA LEU A 204 0.86 1.50 -18.79
C LEU A 204 2.27 2.10 -18.65
N HIS A 205 2.47 3.36 -19.02
CA HIS A 205 3.74 4.07 -18.87
C HIS A 205 3.80 4.93 -17.59
N SER A 206 2.82 4.83 -16.72
CA SER A 206 2.80 5.58 -15.46
C SER A 206 3.82 5.03 -14.44
N GLN A 207 4.25 5.91 -13.52
CA GLN A 207 5.13 5.53 -12.41
C GLN A 207 4.53 4.43 -11.52
N LEU A 208 3.19 4.35 -11.42
CA LEU A 208 2.51 3.29 -10.68
C LEU A 208 2.75 1.92 -11.30
N ILE A 209 2.61 1.81 -12.63
CA ILE A 209 2.85 0.56 -13.36
C ILE A 209 4.33 0.18 -13.36
N GLU A 210 5.25 1.14 -13.44
CA GLU A 210 6.67 0.85 -13.27
C GLU A 210 6.97 0.25 -11.89
N ASN A 211 6.37 0.79 -10.83
CA ASN A 211 6.54 0.26 -9.48
C ASN A 211 5.92 -1.15 -9.33
N LEU A 212 4.75 -1.40 -9.93
CA LEU A 212 4.18 -2.75 -10.00
C LEU A 212 5.09 -3.72 -10.76
N ASN A 213 5.66 -3.30 -11.88
CA ASN A 213 6.55 -4.13 -12.68
C ASN A 213 7.87 -4.49 -11.95
N LYS A 214 8.37 -3.62 -11.06
CA LYS A 214 9.53 -3.92 -10.19
C LYS A 214 9.25 -5.08 -9.23
N ASN A 215 8.00 -5.22 -8.79
CA ASN A 215 7.55 -6.31 -7.91
C ASN A 215 7.02 -7.53 -8.69
N TYR A 216 7.29 -7.60 -10.00
CA TYR A 216 6.73 -8.62 -10.89
C TYR A 216 7.03 -10.06 -10.45
N SER A 217 8.25 -10.34 -10.00
CA SER A 217 8.62 -11.68 -9.53
C SER A 217 7.81 -12.11 -8.30
N ASP A 218 7.56 -11.18 -7.40
CA ASP A 218 6.79 -11.42 -6.18
C ASP A 218 5.30 -11.63 -6.54
N ILE A 219 4.77 -10.86 -7.48
CA ILE A 219 3.40 -11.02 -8.02
C ILE A 219 3.22 -12.42 -8.62
N LEU A 220 4.14 -12.87 -9.47
CA LEU A 220 4.06 -14.19 -10.09
C LEU A 220 4.01 -15.31 -9.05
N GLN A 221 4.93 -15.29 -8.08
CA GLN A 221 5.01 -16.34 -7.07
C GLN A 221 3.74 -16.43 -6.20
N LEU A 222 3.09 -15.31 -5.95
CA LEU A 222 1.99 -15.22 -4.97
C LEU A 222 0.61 -15.38 -5.62
N PHE A 223 0.43 -14.87 -6.87
CA PHE A 223 -0.90 -14.73 -7.49
C PHE A 223 -1.11 -15.59 -8.74
N GLU A 224 -0.10 -16.34 -9.21
CA GLU A 224 -0.25 -17.18 -10.41
C GLU A 224 -1.29 -18.29 -10.21
N SER A 225 -1.37 -18.83 -9.00
CA SER A 225 -2.30 -19.90 -8.65
C SER A 225 -2.73 -19.83 -7.19
N PRO A 226 -3.93 -20.34 -6.85
CA PRO A 226 -4.44 -20.30 -5.49
C PRO A 226 -3.57 -21.11 -4.53
N GLY A 227 -3.23 -20.51 -3.39
CA GLY A 227 -2.58 -21.16 -2.27
C GLY A 227 -3.58 -21.66 -1.22
N SER A 228 -3.09 -22.42 -0.24
CA SER A 228 -3.88 -22.89 0.91
C SER A 228 -3.34 -22.32 2.21
N LEU A 229 -4.24 -21.82 3.07
CA LEU A 229 -3.91 -21.36 4.42
C LEU A 229 -4.31 -22.44 5.42
N ILE A 230 -3.36 -22.93 6.20
CA ILE A 230 -3.55 -24.00 7.17
C ILE A 230 -3.39 -23.42 8.57
N ASN A 231 -4.39 -23.62 9.42
CA ASN A 231 -4.29 -23.23 10.82
C ASN A 231 -3.62 -24.36 11.61
N LEU A 232 -2.42 -24.11 12.13
CA LEU A 232 -1.64 -25.09 12.86
C LEU A 232 -2.24 -25.44 14.23
N SER A 233 -2.99 -24.53 14.84
CA SER A 233 -3.63 -24.77 16.14
C SER A 233 -4.81 -25.77 16.05
N LEU A 234 -5.37 -25.99 14.86
CA LEU A 234 -6.46 -26.95 14.62
C LEU A 234 -5.98 -28.37 14.28
N ILE A 235 -4.67 -28.55 14.05
CA ILE A 235 -4.10 -29.90 13.72
C ILE A 235 -3.93 -30.77 14.97
N HIS A 236 -4.02 -30.17 16.15
CA HIS A 236 -3.83 -30.86 17.43
C HIS A 236 -5.13 -31.20 18.17
N ILE A 237 -6.29 -31.16 17.48
CA ILE A 237 -7.57 -31.60 18.06
C ILE A 237 -7.92 -32.99 17.57
#